data_9f5a5f3265b1f1a55fb26b7ca9c23b6c
#
_entry.id   9f5a5f3265b1f1a55fb26b7ca9c23b6c
#
_cell.length_a   1.000
_cell.length_b   1.000
_cell.length_c   1.000
_cell.angle_alpha   90.00
_cell.angle_beta   90.00
_cell.angle_gamma   90.00
#
_symmetry.space_group_name_H-M   'P 1'
#
loop_
_entity.id
_entity.type
_entity.pdbx_description
1 polymer ?
#
loop_
_entity_poly.entity_id
_entity_poly.type
_entity_poly.pdbx_seq_one_letter_code
_entity_poly.pdbx_strand_id
1 'polypeptide(L)'
;MRKICVVTGSRAEYGILRGLMKAIKNETDLQLQVIATNQHLSKLQGETYKEIERDGFTIDYKVYMADDEAPDNANTTAKSISRGVAGFANAFDALQPDLLLILGDRYEMLAVASTALIYKIPIAHLHGGEITEGAFDDAIRHAITKMSHLHFTSTEAYRKRVIQLGEQPERVFNVGALGVENVLKNEFISKEEIEQSLNFQLTDKCFLCTYHPVTLSNMSSETQVLNLLEALDDYKDYHIIFTYSNSDTNSQIIIKRIQEYVDRNEGRCMFIPSLGQRRYFSALKYMTAVIGNSSSGIIEVPSFGIPTLDIGDRQKGRIAADSVIQCGYSTEEIKEGLDKVVTYGKKAIDHSTFGRLHGKNPYYKEGTCDAILNIIKTYPLNNLVQKHFYDL
;
A
#
# COMPACT_ATOMS: atom_id res chain seq x y z
N MET A 1 -11.62 -21.82 -19.06
CA MET A 1 -10.92 -21.35 -17.85
C MET A 1 -10.62 -19.88 -18.08
N ARG A 2 -11.11 -18.98 -17.20
CA ARG A 2 -10.92 -17.54 -17.32
C ARG A 2 -9.52 -17.15 -16.85
N LYS A 3 -8.75 -16.43 -17.64
CA LYS A 3 -7.40 -15.96 -17.31
C LYS A 3 -7.48 -14.64 -16.55
N ILE A 4 -7.12 -14.66 -15.27
CA ILE A 4 -7.04 -13.49 -14.41
C ILE A 4 -5.58 -13.10 -14.26
N CYS A 5 -5.20 -11.98 -14.85
CA CYS A 5 -3.83 -11.45 -14.75
C CYS A 5 -3.74 -10.45 -13.61
N VAL A 6 -2.93 -10.75 -12.61
CA VAL A 6 -2.63 -9.86 -11.49
C VAL A 6 -1.29 -9.18 -11.75
N VAL A 7 -1.27 -7.85 -11.71
CA VAL A 7 -0.02 -7.07 -11.82
C VAL A 7 0.33 -6.52 -10.44
N THR A 8 1.59 -6.65 -10.06
CA THR A 8 2.12 -6.09 -8.81
C THR A 8 3.48 -5.43 -9.04
N GLY A 9 3.63 -4.21 -8.56
CA GLY A 9 4.82 -3.38 -8.73
C GLY A 9 5.68 -3.27 -7.48
N SER A 10 5.11 -3.58 -6.31
CA SER A 10 5.80 -3.45 -5.04
C SER A 10 5.41 -4.53 -4.05
N ARG A 11 6.27 -4.73 -3.05
CA ARG A 11 6.00 -5.68 -1.98
C ARG A 11 4.75 -5.32 -1.15
N ALA A 12 4.48 -4.03 -0.97
CA ALA A 12 3.30 -3.56 -0.25
C ALA A 12 2.01 -3.98 -0.97
N GLU A 13 1.96 -3.81 -2.29
CA GLU A 13 0.83 -4.26 -3.12
C GLU A 13 0.69 -5.78 -3.11
N TYR A 14 1.80 -6.49 -3.30
CA TYR A 14 1.80 -7.96 -3.26
C TYR A 14 1.27 -8.49 -1.93
N GLY A 15 1.72 -7.92 -0.81
CA GLY A 15 1.22 -8.29 0.50
C GLY A 15 -0.31 -8.18 0.62
N ILE A 16 -0.90 -7.12 0.07
CA ILE A 16 -2.36 -6.93 0.04
C ILE A 16 -3.03 -7.96 -0.88
N LEU A 17 -2.48 -8.20 -2.07
CA LEU A 17 -3.06 -9.06 -3.11
C LEU A 17 -2.87 -10.55 -2.86
N ARG A 18 -1.90 -10.95 -2.04
CA ARG A 18 -1.47 -12.34 -1.83
C ARG A 18 -2.62 -13.28 -1.49
N GLY A 19 -3.50 -12.88 -0.57
CA GLY A 19 -4.66 -13.69 -0.19
C GLY A 19 -5.62 -13.94 -1.35
N LEU A 20 -5.93 -12.90 -2.11
CA LEU A 20 -6.77 -12.98 -3.31
C LEU A 20 -6.11 -13.81 -4.42
N MET A 21 -4.80 -13.63 -4.66
CA MET A 21 -4.05 -14.43 -5.62
C MET A 21 -4.11 -15.93 -5.27
N LYS A 22 -3.98 -16.27 -3.98
CA LYS A 22 -4.12 -17.65 -3.51
C LYS A 22 -5.53 -18.20 -3.75
N ALA A 23 -6.55 -17.38 -3.49
CA ALA A 23 -7.94 -17.75 -3.74
C ALA A 23 -8.19 -17.99 -5.24
N ILE A 24 -7.73 -17.09 -6.13
CA ILE A 24 -7.82 -17.26 -7.58
C ILE A 24 -7.11 -18.54 -8.06
N LYS A 25 -5.91 -18.79 -7.55
CA LYS A 25 -5.11 -19.99 -7.92
C LYS A 25 -5.81 -21.30 -7.55
N ASN A 26 -6.58 -21.29 -6.47
CA ASN A 26 -7.28 -22.50 -6.00
C ASN A 26 -8.61 -22.77 -6.73
N GLU A 27 -9.11 -21.83 -7.54
CA GLU A 27 -10.33 -22.01 -8.32
C GLU A 27 -10.08 -22.83 -9.59
N THR A 28 -10.91 -23.83 -9.82
CA THR A 28 -10.78 -24.73 -10.98
C THR A 28 -11.16 -24.06 -12.31
N ASP A 29 -11.99 -23.04 -12.27
CA ASP A 29 -12.51 -22.32 -13.43
C ASP A 29 -11.65 -21.11 -13.82
N LEU A 30 -10.68 -20.74 -12.96
CA LEU A 30 -9.80 -19.62 -13.15
C LEU A 30 -8.36 -20.07 -13.43
N GLN A 31 -7.65 -19.26 -14.18
CA GLN A 31 -6.20 -19.36 -14.37
C GLN A 31 -5.55 -18.08 -13.88
N LEU A 32 -4.78 -18.17 -12.82
CA LEU A 32 -3.98 -17.05 -12.33
C LEU A 32 -2.78 -16.85 -13.28
N GLN A 33 -2.60 -15.62 -13.72
CA GLN A 33 -1.36 -15.14 -14.36
C GLN A 33 -0.79 -14.01 -13.49
N VAL A 34 0.53 -13.96 -13.31
CA VAL A 34 1.21 -12.97 -12.46
C VAL A 34 2.25 -12.22 -13.27
N ILE A 35 2.12 -10.89 -13.27
CA ILE A 35 3.17 -9.99 -13.79
C ILE A 35 3.82 -9.26 -12.62
N ALA A 36 5.12 -9.42 -12.47
CA ALA A 36 5.93 -8.64 -11.54
C ALA A 36 6.60 -7.48 -12.29
N THR A 37 6.61 -6.30 -11.69
CA THR A 37 7.20 -5.10 -12.31
C THR A 37 7.85 -4.18 -11.28
N ASN A 38 8.45 -3.10 -11.76
CA ASN A 38 8.99 -1.97 -11.01
C ASN A 38 9.87 -2.40 -9.81
N GLN A 39 9.51 -2.03 -8.58
CA GLN A 39 10.27 -2.30 -7.35
C GLN A 39 10.57 -3.79 -7.14
N HIS A 40 9.67 -4.67 -7.57
CA HIS A 40 9.89 -6.10 -7.47
C HIS A 40 11.14 -6.58 -8.20
N LEU A 41 11.54 -5.90 -9.27
CA LEU A 41 12.67 -6.26 -10.13
C LEU A 41 13.92 -5.42 -9.89
N SER A 42 13.86 -4.41 -9.00
CA SER A 42 14.98 -3.55 -8.63
C SER A 42 15.88 -4.25 -7.62
N LYS A 43 17.20 -4.23 -7.88
CA LYS A 43 18.21 -4.71 -6.94
C LYS A 43 18.29 -3.81 -5.71
N LEU A 44 18.17 -2.50 -5.89
CA LEU A 44 18.16 -1.52 -4.80
C LEU A 44 17.01 -1.76 -3.82
N GLN A 45 15.88 -2.28 -4.31
CA GLN A 45 14.70 -2.60 -3.51
C GLN A 45 14.67 -4.07 -3.05
N GLY A 46 15.76 -4.83 -3.27
CA GLY A 46 15.96 -6.18 -2.76
C GLY A 46 15.32 -7.30 -3.59
N GLU A 47 15.00 -7.04 -4.87
CA GLU A 47 14.46 -8.06 -5.80
C GLU A 47 13.28 -8.86 -5.19
N THR A 48 12.30 -8.15 -4.68
CA THR A 48 11.20 -8.71 -3.88
C THR A 48 10.26 -9.64 -4.66
N TYR A 49 10.45 -9.79 -5.99
CA TYR A 49 9.79 -10.85 -6.77
C TYR A 49 10.11 -12.26 -6.22
N LYS A 50 11.26 -12.44 -5.58
CA LYS A 50 11.65 -13.70 -4.93
C LYS A 50 10.72 -14.08 -3.78
N GLU A 51 10.02 -13.12 -3.17
CA GLU A 51 8.98 -13.40 -2.15
C GLU A 51 7.75 -14.04 -2.81
N ILE A 52 7.36 -13.55 -4.00
CA ILE A 52 6.26 -14.11 -4.78
C ILE A 52 6.53 -15.57 -5.14
N GLU A 53 7.76 -15.86 -5.60
CA GLU A 53 8.19 -17.22 -5.95
C GLU A 53 8.26 -18.14 -4.72
N ARG A 54 8.78 -17.63 -3.57
CA ARG A 54 8.82 -18.39 -2.29
C ARG A 54 7.43 -18.73 -1.75
N ASP A 55 6.44 -17.89 -1.99
CA ASP A 55 5.04 -18.15 -1.62
C ASP A 55 4.35 -19.15 -2.57
N GLY A 56 5.11 -19.71 -3.54
CA GLY A 56 4.65 -20.75 -4.46
C GLY A 56 3.87 -20.22 -5.66
N PHE A 57 3.96 -18.93 -5.97
CA PHE A 57 3.39 -18.39 -7.21
C PHE A 57 4.44 -18.45 -8.35
N THR A 58 3.95 -18.74 -9.54
CA THR A 58 4.73 -18.58 -10.77
C THR A 58 4.58 -17.15 -11.25
N ILE A 59 5.68 -16.49 -11.59
CA ILE A 59 5.67 -15.20 -12.29
C ILE A 59 5.68 -15.50 -13.78
N ASP A 60 4.57 -15.25 -14.45
CA ASP A 60 4.39 -15.55 -15.87
C ASP A 60 5.13 -14.54 -16.77
N TYR A 61 5.28 -13.29 -16.29
CA TYR A 61 6.02 -12.26 -17.00
C TYR A 61 6.69 -11.26 -16.06
N LYS A 62 7.89 -10.77 -16.44
CA LYS A 62 8.61 -9.72 -15.72
C LYS A 62 8.75 -8.49 -16.62
N VAL A 63 8.16 -7.35 -16.20
CA VAL A 63 8.24 -6.08 -16.93
C VAL A 63 9.21 -5.14 -16.21
N TYR A 64 10.38 -4.94 -16.81
CA TYR A 64 11.42 -4.07 -16.25
C TYR A 64 11.14 -2.60 -16.57
N MET A 65 10.77 -1.83 -15.56
CA MET A 65 10.50 -0.39 -15.64
C MET A 65 11.57 0.43 -14.95
N ALA A 66 11.99 -0.01 -13.75
CA ALA A 66 12.99 0.67 -12.94
C ALA A 66 14.35 0.70 -13.62
N ASP A 67 15.12 1.72 -13.31
CA ASP A 67 16.51 1.90 -13.72
C ASP A 67 17.28 2.29 -12.46
N ASP A 68 17.93 1.30 -11.87
CA ASP A 68 18.60 1.44 -10.57
C ASP A 68 19.85 2.37 -10.63
N GLU A 69 20.35 2.65 -11.85
CA GLU A 69 21.51 3.54 -12.05
C GLU A 69 21.09 4.99 -12.37
N ALA A 70 19.82 5.21 -12.67
CA ALA A 70 19.32 6.55 -13.01
C ALA A 70 19.09 7.41 -11.76
N PRO A 71 19.25 8.75 -11.88
CA PRO A 71 18.99 9.66 -10.77
C PRO A 71 17.50 9.63 -10.35
N ASP A 72 17.25 9.76 -9.05
CA ASP A 72 15.91 9.81 -8.46
C ASP A 72 15.24 11.16 -8.73
N ASN A 73 14.53 11.28 -9.87
CA ASN A 73 13.86 12.51 -10.28
C ASN A 73 12.67 12.23 -11.23
N ALA A 74 11.89 13.28 -11.52
CA ALA A 74 10.71 13.21 -12.37
C ALA A 74 10.99 12.69 -13.79
N ASN A 75 12.15 13.00 -14.38
CA ASN A 75 12.53 12.52 -15.71
C ASN A 75 12.67 10.99 -15.71
N THR A 76 13.31 10.43 -14.69
CA THR A 76 13.47 8.99 -14.53
C THR A 76 12.12 8.29 -14.35
N THR A 77 11.23 8.86 -13.51
CA THR A 77 9.87 8.33 -13.32
C THR A 77 9.07 8.33 -14.64
N ALA A 78 9.12 9.42 -15.41
CA ALA A 78 8.45 9.50 -16.71
C ALA A 78 9.00 8.47 -17.71
N LYS A 79 10.32 8.27 -17.75
CA LYS A 79 10.95 7.24 -18.58
C LYS A 79 10.58 5.82 -18.11
N SER A 80 10.42 5.60 -16.81
CA SER A 80 9.95 4.30 -16.28
C SER A 80 8.53 3.99 -16.76
N ILE A 81 7.62 4.97 -16.78
CA ILE A 81 6.28 4.79 -17.35
C ILE A 81 6.36 4.40 -18.83
N SER A 82 7.21 5.06 -19.61
CA SER A 82 7.41 4.74 -21.03
C SER A 82 7.90 3.31 -21.24
N ARG A 83 8.92 2.87 -20.47
CA ARG A 83 9.39 1.47 -20.50
C ARG A 83 8.29 0.49 -20.10
N GLY A 84 7.46 0.86 -19.12
CA GLY A 84 6.31 0.08 -18.69
C GLY A 84 5.32 -0.14 -19.80
N VAL A 85 4.89 0.92 -20.50
CA VAL A 85 3.93 0.83 -21.63
C VAL A 85 4.45 -0.15 -22.69
N ALA A 86 5.73 -0.04 -23.08
CA ALA A 86 6.33 -0.95 -24.05
C ALA A 86 6.41 -2.40 -23.53
N GLY A 87 6.80 -2.59 -22.26
CA GLY A 87 6.92 -3.90 -21.64
C GLY A 87 5.58 -4.61 -21.44
N PHE A 88 4.54 -3.88 -21.03
CA PHE A 88 3.19 -4.43 -20.88
C PHE A 88 2.55 -4.81 -22.22
N ALA A 89 2.84 -4.09 -23.30
CA ALA A 89 2.40 -4.50 -24.64
C ALA A 89 2.92 -5.93 -24.95
N ASN A 90 4.21 -6.19 -24.76
CA ASN A 90 4.78 -7.51 -24.96
C ASN A 90 4.19 -8.56 -24.01
N ALA A 91 3.95 -8.19 -22.75
CA ALA A 91 3.37 -9.11 -21.77
C ALA A 91 1.93 -9.50 -22.14
N PHE A 92 1.12 -8.55 -22.62
CA PHE A 92 -0.26 -8.83 -23.02
C PHE A 92 -0.35 -9.63 -24.31
N ASP A 93 0.57 -9.43 -25.27
CA ASP A 93 0.68 -10.29 -26.46
C ASP A 93 0.98 -11.75 -26.06
N ALA A 94 1.85 -11.94 -25.07
CA ALA A 94 2.25 -13.29 -24.64
C ALA A 94 1.17 -13.98 -23.78
N LEU A 95 0.54 -13.26 -22.86
CA LEU A 95 -0.36 -13.85 -21.86
C LEU A 95 -1.84 -13.87 -22.26
N GLN A 96 -2.28 -12.87 -23.05
CA GLN A 96 -3.67 -12.71 -23.52
C GLN A 96 -4.68 -12.90 -22.39
N PRO A 97 -4.67 -12.06 -21.33
CA PRO A 97 -5.57 -12.19 -20.19
C PRO A 97 -7.01 -11.84 -20.58
N ASP A 98 -7.99 -12.51 -19.93
CA ASP A 98 -9.42 -12.18 -20.08
C ASP A 98 -9.83 -11.01 -19.17
N LEU A 99 -9.16 -10.87 -18.02
CA LEU A 99 -9.37 -9.80 -17.04
C LEU A 99 -8.06 -9.44 -16.35
N LEU A 100 -7.77 -8.16 -16.29
CA LEU A 100 -6.63 -7.61 -15.55
C LEU A 100 -7.09 -7.15 -14.17
N LEU A 101 -6.37 -7.53 -13.12
CA LEU A 101 -6.58 -7.10 -11.74
C LEU A 101 -5.41 -6.22 -11.31
N ILE A 102 -5.71 -4.98 -10.91
CA ILE A 102 -4.72 -4.01 -10.43
C ILE A 102 -5.17 -3.35 -9.14
N LEU A 103 -4.19 -2.93 -8.33
CA LEU A 103 -4.43 -2.28 -7.05
C LEU A 103 -3.84 -0.86 -7.04
N GLY A 104 -4.63 0.11 -6.60
CA GLY A 104 -4.14 1.43 -6.20
C GLY A 104 -3.88 2.38 -7.36
N ASP A 105 -2.80 3.15 -7.22
CA ASP A 105 -2.64 4.44 -7.88
C ASP A 105 -1.20 4.77 -8.27
N ARG A 106 -0.30 3.81 -8.14
CA ARG A 106 1.10 4.07 -8.43
C ARG A 106 1.33 4.24 -9.95
N TYR A 107 2.39 4.97 -10.29
CA TYR A 107 2.70 5.31 -11.69
C TYR A 107 2.92 4.08 -12.59
N GLU A 108 3.37 2.95 -12.03
CA GLU A 108 3.44 1.70 -12.80
C GLU A 108 2.06 1.18 -13.19
N MET A 109 1.05 1.38 -12.36
CA MET A 109 -0.33 0.97 -12.67
C MET A 109 -0.95 1.87 -13.76
N LEU A 110 -0.49 3.13 -13.91
CA LEU A 110 -0.86 3.97 -15.04
C LEU A 110 -0.37 3.38 -16.37
N ALA A 111 0.88 2.89 -16.41
CA ALA A 111 1.41 2.22 -17.59
C ALA A 111 0.62 0.94 -17.94
N VAL A 112 0.30 0.14 -16.91
CA VAL A 112 -0.54 -1.06 -17.05
C VAL A 112 -1.91 -0.70 -17.62
N ALA A 113 -2.64 0.21 -16.97
CA ALA A 113 -4.01 0.52 -17.32
C ALA A 113 -4.13 1.16 -18.73
N SER A 114 -3.22 2.07 -19.08
CA SER A 114 -3.20 2.70 -20.40
C SER A 114 -2.91 1.68 -21.52
N THR A 115 -2.00 0.74 -21.29
CA THR A 115 -1.71 -0.34 -22.25
C THR A 115 -2.91 -1.29 -22.38
N ALA A 116 -3.49 -1.74 -21.23
CA ALA A 116 -4.65 -2.62 -21.24
C ALA A 116 -5.87 -2.04 -21.98
N LEU A 117 -6.07 -0.71 -21.83
CA LEU A 117 -7.13 0.00 -22.56
C LEU A 117 -6.99 -0.16 -24.10
N ILE A 118 -5.75 0.00 -24.62
CA ILE A 118 -5.47 -0.15 -26.05
C ILE A 118 -5.67 -1.60 -26.50
N TYR A 119 -5.28 -2.56 -25.66
CA TYR A 119 -5.48 -4.00 -25.90
C TYR A 119 -6.91 -4.48 -25.70
N LYS A 120 -7.82 -3.59 -25.26
CA LYS A 120 -9.23 -3.92 -24.95
C LYS A 120 -9.36 -5.02 -23.90
N ILE A 121 -8.42 -5.07 -22.97
CA ILE A 121 -8.45 -5.99 -21.84
C ILE A 121 -9.27 -5.33 -20.72
N PRO A 122 -10.36 -5.95 -20.25
CA PRO A 122 -11.12 -5.43 -19.12
C PRO A 122 -10.24 -5.32 -17.88
N ILE A 123 -10.41 -4.24 -17.10
CA ILE A 123 -9.64 -3.95 -15.89
C ILE A 123 -10.57 -4.01 -14.68
N ALA A 124 -10.18 -4.78 -13.67
CA ALA A 124 -10.73 -4.78 -12.31
C ALA A 124 -9.79 -3.97 -11.41
N HIS A 125 -10.23 -2.80 -10.95
CA HIS A 125 -9.45 -1.86 -10.16
C HIS A 125 -9.86 -1.91 -8.70
N LEU A 126 -8.89 -2.21 -7.82
CA LEU A 126 -9.05 -2.18 -6.38
C LEU A 126 -8.60 -0.82 -5.83
N HIS A 127 -9.30 -0.36 -4.79
CA HIS A 127 -9.01 0.91 -4.09
C HIS A 127 -9.19 2.18 -4.94
N GLY A 128 -10.03 2.11 -5.99
CA GLY A 128 -10.48 3.31 -6.70
C GLY A 128 -11.33 4.23 -5.81
N GLY A 129 -11.34 5.54 -6.13
CA GLY A 129 -12.13 6.54 -5.42
C GLY A 129 -11.58 7.03 -4.09
N GLU A 130 -10.46 6.48 -3.61
CA GLU A 130 -9.72 7.03 -2.46
C GLU A 130 -9.08 8.38 -2.81
N ILE A 131 -8.64 9.13 -1.80
CA ILE A 131 -7.99 10.44 -1.95
C ILE A 131 -6.58 10.38 -1.38
N THR A 132 -5.66 11.13 -2.00
CA THR A 132 -4.28 11.33 -1.54
C THR A 132 -3.83 12.73 -1.96
N GLU A 133 -4.42 13.78 -1.36
CA GLU A 133 -4.28 15.18 -1.82
C GLU A 133 -2.82 15.66 -1.92
N GLY A 134 -1.92 15.14 -1.11
CA GLY A 134 -0.50 15.51 -1.12
C GLY A 134 0.36 14.80 -2.18
N ALA A 135 -0.21 13.92 -3.01
CA ALA A 135 0.55 13.14 -3.99
C ALA A 135 -0.08 13.18 -5.38
N PHE A 136 0.76 13.15 -6.43
CA PHE A 136 0.29 13.03 -7.81
C PHE A 136 -0.44 11.69 -8.09
N ASP A 137 -0.25 10.71 -7.23
CA ASP A 137 -0.95 9.42 -7.23
C ASP A 137 -2.47 9.60 -7.23
N ASP A 138 -2.99 10.68 -6.63
CA ASP A 138 -4.43 10.98 -6.62
C ASP A 138 -5.00 11.12 -8.05
N ALA A 139 -4.33 11.90 -8.88
CA ALA A 139 -4.72 12.07 -10.28
C ALA A 139 -4.58 10.75 -11.06
N ILE A 140 -3.51 9.99 -10.81
CA ILE A 140 -3.29 8.68 -11.44
C ILE A 140 -4.40 7.71 -11.04
N ARG A 141 -4.80 7.66 -9.76
CA ARG A 141 -5.89 6.79 -9.29
C ARG A 141 -7.18 7.05 -10.03
N HIS A 142 -7.56 8.33 -10.17
CA HIS A 142 -8.79 8.70 -10.86
C HIS A 142 -8.71 8.43 -12.36
N ALA A 143 -7.56 8.63 -12.98
CA ALA A 143 -7.33 8.24 -14.38
C ALA A 143 -7.45 6.71 -14.58
N ILE A 144 -6.84 5.91 -13.71
CA ILE A 144 -6.96 4.44 -13.73
C ILE A 144 -8.41 4.02 -13.52
N THR A 145 -9.14 4.64 -12.59
CA THR A 145 -10.58 4.40 -12.39
C THR A 145 -11.34 4.61 -13.70
N LYS A 146 -11.07 5.71 -14.43
CA LYS A 146 -11.74 5.96 -15.73
C LYS A 146 -11.37 4.95 -16.80
N MET A 147 -10.18 4.38 -16.79
CA MET A 147 -9.76 3.32 -17.70
C MET A 147 -10.27 1.93 -17.30
N SER A 148 -10.78 1.76 -16.08
CA SER A 148 -11.20 0.48 -15.54
C SER A 148 -12.68 0.19 -15.75
N HIS A 149 -13.09 -1.06 -15.55
CA HIS A 149 -14.42 -1.56 -15.94
C HIS A 149 -15.19 -2.19 -14.78
N LEU A 150 -14.49 -2.79 -13.81
CA LEU A 150 -15.02 -3.25 -12.52
C LEU A 150 -14.26 -2.54 -11.41
N HIS A 151 -14.96 -2.06 -10.41
CA HIS A 151 -14.37 -1.21 -9.37
C HIS A 151 -14.67 -1.82 -8.00
N PHE A 152 -13.60 -2.13 -7.25
CA PHE A 152 -13.67 -2.66 -5.90
C PHE A 152 -13.20 -1.60 -4.92
N THR A 153 -14.15 -0.90 -4.31
CA THR A 153 -13.86 0.20 -3.39
C THR A 153 -13.84 -0.26 -1.95
N SER A 154 -13.03 0.40 -1.15
CA SER A 154 -12.82 0.05 0.25
C SER A 154 -13.86 0.60 1.21
N THR A 155 -14.63 1.61 0.79
CA THR A 155 -15.73 2.21 1.60
C THR A 155 -16.89 2.64 0.70
N GLU A 156 -18.07 2.89 1.32
CA GLU A 156 -19.24 3.37 0.57
C GLU A 156 -19.06 4.81 0.06
N ALA A 157 -18.31 5.64 0.76
CA ALA A 157 -18.01 7.00 0.30
C ALA A 157 -17.15 6.97 -0.99
N TYR A 158 -16.19 6.06 -1.06
CA TYR A 158 -15.38 5.87 -2.26
C TYR A 158 -16.16 5.24 -3.41
N ARG A 159 -17.12 4.35 -3.10
CA ARG A 159 -18.06 3.85 -4.09
C ARG A 159 -18.84 4.99 -4.73
N LYS A 160 -19.41 5.88 -3.93
CA LYS A 160 -20.14 7.07 -4.42
C LYS A 160 -19.25 7.96 -5.30
N ARG A 161 -18.00 8.16 -4.92
CA ARG A 161 -17.04 8.96 -5.70
C ARG A 161 -16.71 8.33 -7.05
N VAL A 162 -16.52 7.01 -7.10
CA VAL A 162 -16.33 6.30 -8.38
C VAL A 162 -17.55 6.46 -9.31
N ILE A 163 -18.76 6.36 -8.76
CA ILE A 163 -20.00 6.61 -9.51
C ILE A 163 -20.04 8.08 -9.97
N GLN A 164 -19.66 9.04 -9.11
CA GLN A 164 -19.59 10.46 -9.46
C GLN A 164 -18.60 10.73 -10.62
N LEU A 165 -17.58 9.91 -10.80
CA LEU A 165 -16.68 9.94 -11.95
C LEU A 165 -17.34 9.42 -13.25
N GLY A 166 -18.61 9.08 -13.23
CA GLY A 166 -19.38 8.58 -14.38
C GLY A 166 -19.28 7.07 -14.59
N GLU A 167 -18.92 6.31 -13.55
CA GLU A 167 -18.93 4.84 -13.63
C GLU A 167 -20.32 4.28 -13.28
N GLN A 168 -20.74 3.22 -13.98
CA GLN A 168 -22.05 2.59 -13.79
C GLN A 168 -22.16 1.97 -12.38
N PRO A 169 -23.21 2.27 -11.59
CA PRO A 169 -23.34 1.80 -10.22
C PRO A 169 -23.26 0.28 -10.03
N GLU A 170 -23.72 -0.49 -11.03
CA GLU A 170 -23.68 -1.96 -11.05
C GLU A 170 -22.29 -2.53 -11.30
N ARG A 171 -21.31 -1.70 -11.66
CA ARG A 171 -19.89 -2.06 -11.85
C ARG A 171 -19.02 -1.61 -10.68
N VAL A 172 -19.61 -0.95 -9.67
CA VAL A 172 -18.88 -0.39 -8.52
C VAL A 172 -19.33 -1.08 -7.24
N PHE A 173 -18.42 -1.83 -6.64
CA PHE A 173 -18.68 -2.69 -5.49
C PHE A 173 -17.92 -2.17 -4.27
N ASN A 174 -18.64 -1.84 -3.20
CA ASN A 174 -18.00 -1.61 -1.90
C ASN A 174 -17.73 -2.97 -1.27
N VAL A 175 -16.51 -3.40 -1.24
CA VAL A 175 -16.08 -4.71 -0.72
C VAL A 175 -15.28 -4.62 0.58
N GLY A 176 -14.86 -3.42 0.99
CA GLY A 176 -13.88 -3.25 2.07
C GLY A 176 -12.43 -3.32 1.55
N ALA A 177 -11.46 -3.20 2.43
CA ALA A 177 -10.04 -3.25 2.09
C ALA A 177 -9.45 -4.64 2.34
N LEU A 178 -8.82 -5.23 1.31
CA LEU A 178 -8.12 -6.53 1.42
C LEU A 178 -7.03 -6.50 2.52
N GLY A 179 -6.34 -5.37 2.69
CA GLY A 179 -5.33 -5.22 3.74
C GLY A 179 -5.90 -5.45 5.13
N VAL A 180 -7.11 -4.98 5.40
CA VAL A 180 -7.80 -5.18 6.69
C VAL A 180 -8.20 -6.65 6.88
N GLU A 181 -8.72 -7.30 5.85
CA GLU A 181 -9.02 -8.74 5.92
C GLU A 181 -7.75 -9.58 6.14
N ASN A 182 -6.63 -9.19 5.52
CA ASN A 182 -5.34 -9.85 5.71
C ASN A 182 -4.83 -9.74 7.15
N VAL A 183 -5.11 -8.63 7.85
CA VAL A 183 -4.81 -8.50 9.29
C VAL A 183 -5.52 -9.60 10.08
N LEU A 184 -6.79 -9.85 9.76
CA LEU A 184 -7.62 -10.87 10.46
C LEU A 184 -7.16 -12.29 10.19
N LYS A 185 -6.72 -12.56 8.95
CA LYS A 185 -6.26 -13.88 8.50
C LYS A 185 -4.77 -14.12 8.74
N ASN A 186 -4.05 -13.13 9.35
CA ASN A 186 -2.61 -13.26 9.56
C ASN A 186 -2.27 -14.32 10.60
N GLU A 187 -1.29 -15.14 10.27
CA GLU A 187 -0.66 -16.06 11.24
C GLU A 187 0.41 -15.28 11.99
N PHE A 188 0.06 -14.81 13.19
CA PHE A 188 0.98 -14.05 14.03
C PHE A 188 2.13 -14.90 14.53
N ILE A 189 3.33 -14.32 14.53
CA ILE A 189 4.51 -14.89 15.17
C ILE A 189 4.71 -14.24 16.55
N SER A 190 5.43 -14.94 17.44
CA SER A 190 5.67 -14.45 18.79
C SER A 190 6.60 -13.23 18.83
N LYS A 191 6.63 -12.55 19.96
CA LYS A 191 7.55 -11.42 20.18
C LYS A 191 9.00 -11.86 20.02
N GLU A 192 9.34 -12.99 20.63
CA GLU A 192 10.67 -13.59 20.63
C GLU A 192 11.13 -13.95 19.21
N GLU A 193 10.22 -14.52 18.39
CA GLU A 193 10.52 -14.82 16.99
C GLU A 193 10.76 -13.55 16.17
N ILE A 194 9.98 -12.46 16.42
CA ILE A 194 10.21 -11.17 15.78
C ILE A 194 11.59 -10.64 16.16
N GLU A 195 11.87 -10.53 17.46
CA GLU A 195 13.13 -10.01 18.00
C GLU A 195 14.34 -10.79 17.46
N GLN A 196 14.25 -12.12 17.46
CA GLN A 196 15.30 -12.97 16.89
C GLN A 196 15.48 -12.74 15.38
N SER A 197 14.38 -12.64 14.62
CA SER A 197 14.43 -12.46 13.15
C SER A 197 14.98 -11.09 12.75
N LEU A 198 14.84 -10.09 13.61
CA LEU A 198 15.30 -8.72 13.40
C LEU A 198 16.64 -8.44 14.07
N ASN A 199 17.09 -9.30 14.98
CA ASN A 199 18.17 -9.01 15.92
C ASN A 199 17.97 -7.65 16.62
N PHE A 200 16.72 -7.39 17.07
CA PHE A 200 16.31 -6.12 17.65
C PHE A 200 15.25 -6.34 18.73
N GLN A 201 15.43 -5.72 19.90
CA GLN A 201 14.55 -5.89 21.05
C GLN A 201 13.32 -4.99 20.94
N LEU A 202 12.14 -5.55 21.14
CA LEU A 202 10.87 -4.83 21.25
C LEU A 202 10.58 -4.54 22.73
N THR A 203 10.68 -3.28 23.13
CA THR A 203 10.32 -2.84 24.49
C THR A 203 8.83 -2.47 24.55
N ASP A 204 8.34 -2.15 25.76
CA ASP A 204 6.97 -1.61 25.92
C ASP A 204 6.81 -0.19 25.34
N LYS A 205 7.92 0.44 24.96
CA LYS A 205 7.98 1.74 24.30
C LYS A 205 8.62 1.57 22.92
N CYS A 206 7.79 1.27 21.93
CA CYS A 206 8.28 0.99 20.59
C CYS A 206 7.42 1.70 19.53
N PHE A 207 8.07 2.40 18.61
CA PHE A 207 7.43 3.01 17.44
C PHE A 207 7.78 2.25 16.18
N LEU A 208 6.83 2.16 15.26
CA LEU A 208 7.10 1.76 13.89
C LEU A 208 6.94 2.99 13.00
N CYS A 209 7.98 3.34 12.27
CA CYS A 209 8.05 4.57 11.48
C CYS A 209 8.23 4.27 9.99
N THR A 210 7.34 4.84 9.16
CA THR A 210 7.46 4.76 7.70
C THR A 210 7.12 6.13 7.11
N TYR A 211 8.09 6.78 6.49
CA TYR A 211 7.93 8.10 5.89
C TYR A 211 8.18 8.08 4.38
N HIS A 212 7.21 8.56 3.61
CA HIS A 212 7.26 8.65 2.14
C HIS A 212 7.40 10.10 1.68
N PRO A 213 7.98 10.37 0.50
CA PRO A 213 7.93 11.68 -0.10
C PRO A 213 6.50 12.20 -0.25
N VAL A 214 6.30 13.49 -0.05
CA VAL A 214 5.05 14.20 -0.33
C VAL A 214 5.25 14.96 -1.64
N THR A 215 4.90 14.35 -2.75
CA THR A 215 5.33 14.75 -4.10
C THR A 215 4.78 16.11 -4.55
N LEU A 216 3.69 16.60 -3.95
CA LEU A 216 3.08 17.89 -4.24
C LEU A 216 3.38 18.96 -3.16
N SER A 217 4.21 18.65 -2.15
CA SER A 217 4.57 19.61 -1.12
C SER A 217 5.60 20.63 -1.62
N ASN A 218 5.46 21.87 -1.16
CA ASN A 218 6.47 22.92 -1.38
C ASN A 218 7.68 22.77 -0.44
N MET A 219 7.54 22.04 0.67
CA MET A 219 8.65 21.72 1.58
C MET A 219 9.42 20.51 1.05
N SER A 220 10.77 20.59 1.03
CA SER A 220 11.59 19.48 0.55
C SER A 220 11.39 18.23 1.41
N SER A 221 11.46 17.04 0.77
CA SER A 221 11.38 15.74 1.49
C SER A 221 12.49 15.62 2.55
N GLU A 222 13.65 16.22 2.31
CA GLU A 222 14.76 16.27 3.27
C GLU A 222 14.36 17.06 4.52
N THR A 223 13.82 18.26 4.37
CA THR A 223 13.37 19.08 5.51
C THR A 223 12.29 18.38 6.31
N GLN A 224 11.32 17.78 5.62
CA GLN A 224 10.23 17.04 6.29
C GLN A 224 10.75 15.90 7.15
N VAL A 225 11.66 15.06 6.62
CA VAL A 225 12.21 13.94 7.40
C VAL A 225 13.12 14.42 8.52
N LEU A 226 13.89 15.50 8.34
CA LEU A 226 14.71 16.05 9.41
C LEU A 226 13.88 16.58 10.57
N ASN A 227 12.76 17.25 10.32
CA ASN A 227 11.82 17.69 11.36
C ASN A 227 11.24 16.51 12.15
N LEU A 228 10.90 15.41 11.46
CA LEU A 228 10.46 14.18 12.12
C LEU A 228 11.56 13.59 13.02
N LEU A 229 12.79 13.47 12.50
CA LEU A 229 13.90 12.90 13.26
C LEU A 229 14.26 13.75 14.47
N GLU A 230 14.23 15.08 14.35
CA GLU A 230 14.42 16.02 15.46
C GLU A 230 13.31 15.87 16.52
N ALA A 231 12.06 15.69 16.12
CA ALA A 231 10.97 15.45 17.06
C ALA A 231 11.12 14.13 17.83
N LEU A 232 11.68 13.10 17.19
CA LEU A 232 11.93 11.79 17.81
C LEU A 232 13.12 11.81 18.81
N ASP A 233 13.96 12.86 18.81
CA ASP A 233 15.04 13.00 19.78
C ASP A 233 14.56 13.24 21.23
N ASP A 234 13.31 13.68 21.43
CA ASP A 234 12.71 13.82 22.75
C ASP A 234 12.25 12.46 23.32
N TYR A 235 12.22 11.39 22.51
CA TYR A 235 11.75 10.04 22.87
C TYR A 235 12.89 9.04 22.94
N LYS A 236 13.97 9.38 23.69
CA LYS A 236 15.21 8.57 23.77
C LYS A 236 15.02 7.19 24.42
N ASP A 237 13.96 7.02 25.19
CA ASP A 237 13.59 5.77 25.84
C ASP A 237 12.67 4.87 24.97
N TYR A 238 12.36 5.31 23.75
CA TYR A 238 11.61 4.55 22.76
C TYR A 238 12.54 3.82 21.80
N HIS A 239 12.25 2.56 21.53
CA HIS A 239 12.83 1.83 20.41
C HIS A 239 12.06 2.17 19.12
N ILE A 240 12.77 2.29 18.01
CA ILE A 240 12.14 2.72 16.75
C ILE A 240 12.57 1.79 15.62
N ILE A 241 11.58 1.18 14.97
CA ILE A 241 11.78 0.44 13.74
C ILE A 241 11.41 1.34 12.57
N PHE A 242 12.39 1.73 11.77
CA PHE A 242 12.15 2.42 10.50
C PHE A 242 12.04 1.42 9.37
N THR A 243 11.10 1.65 8.45
CA THR A 243 11.00 0.91 7.18
C THR A 243 11.24 1.86 6.01
N TYR A 244 11.73 1.32 4.86
CA TYR A 244 12.01 2.14 3.69
C TYR A 244 10.72 2.75 3.13
N SER A 245 10.89 3.95 2.55
CA SER A 245 9.87 4.54 1.70
C SER A 245 9.71 3.76 0.38
N ASN A 246 8.59 3.97 -0.31
CA ASN A 246 8.43 3.54 -1.68
C ASN A 246 9.44 4.26 -2.60
N SER A 247 9.63 3.76 -3.84
CA SER A 247 10.47 4.37 -4.87
C SER A 247 9.81 5.58 -5.55
N ASP A 248 9.21 6.46 -4.75
CA ASP A 248 8.68 7.73 -5.24
C ASP A 248 9.84 8.74 -5.39
N THR A 249 9.69 9.72 -6.26
CA THR A 249 10.69 10.78 -6.48
C THR A 249 11.12 11.40 -5.13
N ASN A 250 12.42 11.56 -4.91
CA ASN A 250 13.05 12.01 -3.67
C ASN A 250 13.03 10.99 -2.50
N SER A 251 12.80 9.72 -2.75
CA SER A 251 12.85 8.69 -1.70
C SER A 251 14.26 8.46 -1.14
N GLN A 252 15.28 8.58 -1.98
CA GLN A 252 16.69 8.31 -1.62
C GLN A 252 17.22 9.24 -0.54
N ILE A 253 16.82 10.52 -0.56
CA ILE A 253 17.24 11.47 0.48
C ILE A 253 16.63 11.11 1.85
N ILE A 254 15.38 10.67 1.87
CA ILE A 254 14.72 10.20 3.10
C ILE A 254 15.46 8.99 3.67
N ILE A 255 15.73 7.98 2.82
CA ILE A 255 16.46 6.76 3.20
C ILE A 255 17.82 7.12 3.79
N LYS A 256 18.57 8.03 3.13
CA LYS A 256 19.87 8.49 3.60
C LYS A 256 19.78 9.15 4.99
N ARG A 257 18.85 10.07 5.21
CA ARG A 257 18.71 10.78 6.48
C ARG A 257 18.27 9.88 7.63
N ILE A 258 17.39 8.92 7.36
CA ILE A 258 16.99 7.92 8.34
C ILE A 258 18.19 7.01 8.69
N GLN A 259 18.98 6.58 7.70
CA GLN A 259 20.16 5.76 7.97
C GLN A 259 21.18 6.51 8.84
N GLU A 260 21.49 7.77 8.52
CA GLU A 260 22.37 8.62 9.33
C GLU A 260 21.85 8.80 10.77
N TYR A 261 20.53 8.83 10.95
CA TYR A 261 19.91 8.92 12.28
C TYR A 261 20.04 7.59 13.05
N VAL A 262 19.79 6.48 12.40
CA VAL A 262 19.90 5.13 13.00
C VAL A 262 21.33 4.85 13.41
N ASP A 263 22.31 5.19 12.57
CA ASP A 263 23.75 5.01 12.87
C ASP A 263 24.19 5.77 14.16
N ARG A 264 23.55 6.92 14.44
CA ARG A 264 23.78 7.70 15.66
C ARG A 264 23.00 7.23 16.88
N ASN A 265 22.02 6.34 16.67
CA ASN A 265 21.10 5.84 17.70
C ASN A 265 21.12 4.30 17.75
N GLU A 266 22.33 3.70 17.60
CA GLU A 266 22.49 2.25 17.70
C GLU A 266 21.89 1.67 19.00
N GLY A 267 21.32 0.48 18.88
CA GLY A 267 20.68 -0.23 20.01
C GLY A 267 19.21 0.15 20.24
N ARG A 268 18.80 1.41 19.98
CA ARG A 268 17.38 1.81 20.09
C ARG A 268 16.67 2.00 18.76
N CYS A 269 17.40 2.20 17.66
CA CYS A 269 16.84 2.37 16.32
C CYS A 269 17.34 1.28 15.39
N MET A 270 16.47 0.83 14.50
CA MET A 270 16.85 -0.01 13.36
C MET A 270 16.22 0.49 12.08
N PHE A 271 16.84 0.21 10.95
CA PHE A 271 16.33 0.55 9.63
C PHE A 271 16.36 -0.69 8.73
N ILE A 272 15.21 -1.08 8.23
CA ILE A 272 15.05 -2.28 7.42
C ILE A 272 14.24 -1.96 6.16
N PRO A 273 14.63 -2.50 5.00
CA PRO A 273 13.86 -2.29 3.77
C PRO A 273 12.39 -2.69 3.90
N SER A 274 12.10 -3.77 4.62
CA SER A 274 10.73 -4.14 5.01
C SER A 274 10.72 -5.30 5.99
N LEU A 275 9.67 -5.33 6.77
CA LEU A 275 9.34 -6.45 7.63
C LEU A 275 8.69 -7.63 6.87
N GLY A 276 8.13 -7.40 5.68
CA GLY A 276 7.16 -8.32 5.07
C GLY A 276 5.85 -8.35 5.85
N GLN A 277 4.76 -8.78 5.21
CA GLN A 277 3.41 -8.66 5.79
C GLN A 277 3.27 -9.38 7.16
N ARG A 278 3.72 -10.63 7.24
CA ARG A 278 3.56 -11.45 8.46
C ARG A 278 4.25 -10.84 9.67
N ARG A 279 5.52 -10.42 9.51
CA ARG A 279 6.27 -9.77 10.59
C ARG A 279 5.73 -8.37 10.89
N TYR A 280 5.35 -7.61 9.86
CA TYR A 280 4.78 -6.28 10.02
C TYR A 280 3.53 -6.32 10.90
N PHE A 281 2.53 -7.14 10.56
CA PHE A 281 1.32 -7.26 11.35
C PHE A 281 1.58 -7.85 12.74
N SER A 282 2.54 -8.76 12.86
CA SER A 282 2.90 -9.30 14.17
C SER A 282 3.59 -8.25 15.05
N ALA A 283 4.47 -7.44 14.48
CA ALA A 283 5.16 -6.36 15.20
C ALA A 283 4.19 -5.28 15.69
N LEU A 284 3.15 -4.93 14.90
CA LEU A 284 2.15 -3.93 15.29
C LEU A 284 1.50 -4.22 16.63
N LYS A 285 1.38 -5.49 17.05
CA LYS A 285 0.85 -5.87 18.36
C LYS A 285 1.69 -5.36 19.54
N TYR A 286 2.94 -5.03 19.29
CA TYR A 286 3.91 -4.61 20.31
C TYR A 286 4.33 -3.15 20.16
N MET A 287 3.72 -2.40 19.22
CA MET A 287 4.01 -0.99 19.01
C MET A 287 3.14 -0.10 19.90
N THR A 288 3.74 0.96 20.42
CA THR A 288 3.00 2.04 21.09
C THR A 288 2.21 2.85 20.09
N ALA A 289 2.81 3.10 18.92
CA ALA A 289 2.18 3.85 17.82
C ALA A 289 2.88 3.55 16.49
N VAL A 290 2.16 3.83 15.39
CA VAL A 290 2.74 3.95 14.06
C VAL A 290 2.92 5.42 13.71
N ILE A 291 4.09 5.79 13.16
CA ILE A 291 4.47 7.18 12.88
C ILE A 291 4.83 7.32 11.41
N GLY A 292 4.40 8.42 10.79
CA GLY A 292 4.77 8.75 9.42
C GLY A 292 3.58 9.09 8.55
N ASN A 293 3.61 8.70 7.28
CA ASN A 293 2.55 9.04 6.31
C ASN A 293 2.22 7.86 5.37
N SER A 294 2.39 6.63 5.88
CA SER A 294 2.02 5.42 5.14
C SER A 294 0.51 5.20 5.16
N SER A 295 -0.06 4.75 4.03
CA SER A 295 -1.47 4.39 3.95
C SER A 295 -1.87 3.27 4.91
N SER A 296 -0.93 2.40 5.28
CA SER A 296 -1.18 1.34 6.26
C SER A 296 -1.57 1.89 7.63
N GLY A 297 -1.02 3.05 8.03
CA GLY A 297 -1.40 3.76 9.24
C GLY A 297 -2.88 4.16 9.29
N ILE A 298 -3.48 4.39 8.12
CA ILE A 298 -4.89 4.77 7.96
C ILE A 298 -5.79 3.54 7.79
N ILE A 299 -5.33 2.53 7.04
CA ILE A 299 -6.17 1.42 6.58
C ILE A 299 -6.08 0.22 7.54
N GLU A 300 -4.88 -0.31 7.80
CA GLU A 300 -4.69 -1.55 8.55
C GLU A 300 -4.51 -1.32 10.06
N VAL A 301 -3.69 -0.33 10.44
CA VAL A 301 -3.30 -0.08 11.83
C VAL A 301 -4.47 0.15 12.79
N PRO A 302 -5.58 0.81 12.40
CA PRO A 302 -6.75 0.95 13.27
C PRO A 302 -7.33 -0.38 13.76
N SER A 303 -7.16 -1.47 13.00
CA SER A 303 -7.61 -2.81 13.39
C SER A 303 -6.82 -3.41 14.57
N PHE A 304 -5.65 -2.85 14.89
CA PHE A 304 -4.85 -3.24 16.05
C PHE A 304 -5.19 -2.45 17.32
N GLY A 305 -5.96 -1.37 17.20
CA GLY A 305 -6.31 -0.52 18.32
C GLY A 305 -5.18 0.38 18.82
N ILE A 306 -4.07 0.44 18.10
CA ILE A 306 -2.96 1.36 18.37
C ILE A 306 -3.13 2.65 17.56
N PRO A 307 -2.61 3.79 18.04
CA PRO A 307 -2.73 5.05 17.32
C PRO A 307 -1.72 5.14 16.15
N THR A 308 -2.10 5.95 15.17
CA THR A 308 -1.21 6.41 14.10
C THR A 308 -1.00 7.91 14.23
N LEU A 309 0.25 8.39 14.16
CA LEU A 309 0.57 9.77 13.87
C LEU A 309 0.76 9.91 12.37
N ASP A 310 -0.22 10.52 11.69
CA ASP A 310 -0.19 10.80 10.25
C ASP A 310 0.38 12.21 10.02
N ILE A 311 1.58 12.28 9.41
CA ILE A 311 2.35 13.52 9.29
C ILE A 311 2.17 14.12 7.91
N GLY A 312 1.67 15.36 7.88
CA GLY A 312 1.53 16.16 6.68
C GLY A 312 0.35 15.77 5.79
N ASP A 313 0.42 16.16 4.53
CA ASP A 313 -0.74 16.15 3.62
C ASP A 313 -0.83 14.90 2.74
N ARG A 314 0.13 13.95 2.83
CA ARG A 314 0.15 12.80 1.91
C ARG A 314 -1.15 11.98 1.96
N GLN A 315 -1.70 11.77 3.15
CA GLN A 315 -2.93 11.00 3.34
C GLN A 315 -4.17 11.89 3.51
N LYS A 316 -4.03 13.20 3.36
CA LYS A 316 -5.12 14.15 3.50
C LYS A 316 -6.30 13.82 2.58
N GLY A 317 -7.50 13.99 3.11
CA GLY A 317 -8.75 13.65 2.42
C GLY A 317 -9.18 12.19 2.55
N ARG A 318 -8.33 11.29 3.08
CA ARG A 318 -8.73 9.91 3.37
C ARG A 318 -9.66 9.82 4.57
N ILE A 319 -10.58 8.87 4.50
CA ILE A 319 -11.39 8.48 5.66
C ILE A 319 -10.46 7.86 6.69
N ALA A 320 -10.49 8.35 7.91
CA ALA A 320 -9.64 7.88 8.99
C ALA A 320 -10.46 7.43 10.19
N ALA A 321 -9.96 6.46 10.94
CA ALA A 321 -10.52 6.08 12.23
C ALA A 321 -10.09 7.08 13.32
N ASP A 322 -10.79 7.09 14.46
CA ASP A 322 -10.51 7.97 15.59
C ASP A 322 -9.09 7.78 16.18
N SER A 323 -8.46 6.64 15.93
CA SER A 323 -7.09 6.36 16.36
C SER A 323 -6.02 7.03 15.50
N VAL A 324 -6.39 7.67 14.39
CA VAL A 324 -5.47 8.38 13.50
C VAL A 324 -5.42 9.85 13.92
N ILE A 325 -4.24 10.30 14.32
CA ILE A 325 -3.98 11.68 14.75
C ILE A 325 -3.15 12.33 13.64
N GLN A 326 -3.68 13.40 13.06
CA GLN A 326 -3.00 14.16 12.03
C GLN A 326 -2.21 15.32 12.62
N CYS A 327 -1.04 15.63 12.04
CA CYS A 327 -0.25 16.81 12.36
C CYS A 327 0.39 17.41 11.11
N GLY A 328 0.92 18.64 11.23
CA GLY A 328 1.69 19.27 10.16
C GLY A 328 3.10 18.75 10.04
N TYR A 329 3.98 19.56 9.41
CA TYR A 329 5.35 19.16 9.08
C TYR A 329 6.41 19.76 10.02
N SER A 330 6.07 20.74 10.86
CA SER A 330 7.04 21.36 11.76
C SER A 330 7.40 20.40 12.91
N THR A 331 8.61 20.56 13.43
CA THR A 331 9.09 19.78 14.58
C THR A 331 8.13 19.90 15.76
N GLU A 332 7.59 21.10 16.01
CA GLU A 332 6.66 21.39 17.10
C GLU A 332 5.32 20.65 16.93
N GLU A 333 4.72 20.71 15.73
CA GLU A 333 3.46 20.00 15.45
C GLU A 333 3.62 18.48 15.57
N ILE A 334 4.78 17.95 15.13
CA ILE A 334 5.10 16.52 15.25
C ILE A 334 5.26 16.15 16.72
N LYS A 335 5.95 16.94 17.54
CA LYS A 335 6.10 16.71 18.99
C LYS A 335 4.74 16.69 19.69
N GLU A 336 3.89 17.65 19.43
CA GLU A 336 2.52 17.67 19.96
C GLU A 336 1.71 16.42 19.52
N GLY A 337 1.90 15.99 18.28
CA GLY A 337 1.30 14.77 17.75
C GLY A 337 1.80 13.52 18.46
N LEU A 338 3.11 13.42 18.68
CA LEU A 338 3.75 12.32 19.43
C LEU A 338 3.21 12.23 20.86
N ASP A 339 3.07 13.35 21.57
CA ASP A 339 2.49 13.36 22.92
C ASP A 339 1.05 12.82 22.94
N LYS A 340 0.26 13.19 21.93
CA LYS A 340 -1.13 12.71 21.78
C LYS A 340 -1.16 11.20 21.54
N VAL A 341 -0.35 10.65 20.60
CA VAL A 341 -0.35 9.21 20.31
C VAL A 341 0.19 8.40 21.50
N VAL A 342 1.19 8.89 22.21
CA VAL A 342 1.70 8.24 23.43
C VAL A 342 0.63 8.20 24.52
N THR A 343 -0.11 9.31 24.70
CA THR A 343 -1.20 9.38 25.67
C THR A 343 -2.36 8.45 25.28
N TYR A 344 -2.69 8.39 23.99
CA TYR A 344 -3.70 7.47 23.45
C TYR A 344 -3.28 6.01 23.64
N GLY A 345 -2.05 5.67 23.27
CA GLY A 345 -1.50 4.33 23.38
C GLY A 345 -1.55 3.79 24.80
N LYS A 346 -1.22 4.59 25.80
CA LYS A 346 -1.32 4.20 27.21
C LYS A 346 -2.73 3.80 27.68
N LYS A 347 -3.76 4.34 27.00
CA LYS A 347 -5.18 4.03 27.32
C LYS A 347 -5.70 2.83 26.50
N ALA A 348 -5.11 2.57 25.34
CA ALA A 348 -5.63 1.62 24.35
C ALA A 348 -4.98 0.23 24.44
N ILE A 349 -3.80 0.11 25.05
CA ILE A 349 -3.07 -1.17 25.10
C ILE A 349 -3.70 -2.12 26.14
N ASP A 350 -4.87 -2.59 25.80
CA ASP A 350 -5.36 -3.89 26.24
C ASP A 350 -5.25 -4.85 25.04
N HIS A 351 -4.18 -5.64 25.02
CA HIS A 351 -3.94 -6.63 23.96
C HIS A 351 -5.09 -7.65 23.80
N SER A 352 -6.03 -7.70 24.77
CA SER A 352 -7.25 -8.49 24.69
C SER A 352 -8.29 -7.92 23.71
N THR A 353 -8.11 -6.68 23.26
CA THR A 353 -9.05 -6.00 22.33
C THR A 353 -8.74 -6.23 20.86
N PHE A 354 -7.60 -6.87 20.54
CA PHE A 354 -7.32 -7.29 19.15
C PHE A 354 -8.47 -8.15 18.62
N GLY A 355 -9.03 -7.74 17.49
CA GLY A 355 -10.22 -8.38 16.91
C GLY A 355 -11.57 -7.77 17.31
N ARG A 356 -11.70 -7.10 18.46
CA ARG A 356 -12.96 -6.41 18.85
C ARG A 356 -13.09 -5.02 18.22
N LEU A 357 -11.99 -4.44 17.75
CA LEU A 357 -11.96 -3.09 17.17
C LEU A 357 -12.20 -3.04 15.66
N HIS A 358 -12.32 -4.20 15.00
CA HIS A 358 -12.58 -4.23 13.55
C HIS A 358 -13.82 -3.45 13.14
N GLY A 359 -14.90 -3.51 13.94
CA GLY A 359 -16.12 -2.74 13.67
C GLY A 359 -15.97 -1.22 13.75
N LYS A 360 -14.83 -0.72 14.27
CA LYS A 360 -14.49 0.72 14.29
C LYS A 360 -13.57 1.14 13.15
N ASN A 361 -13.00 0.18 12.40
CA ASN A 361 -12.20 0.50 11.23
C ASN A 361 -13.13 0.75 10.03
N PRO A 362 -13.15 1.95 9.44
CA PRO A 362 -14.05 2.30 8.33
C PRO A 362 -13.81 1.47 7.06
N TYR A 363 -12.65 0.83 6.95
CA TYR A 363 -12.26 -0.02 5.83
C TYR A 363 -12.60 -1.50 6.02
N TYR A 364 -13.10 -1.87 7.20
CA TYR A 364 -13.48 -3.24 7.48
C TYR A 364 -14.79 -3.62 6.80
N LYS A 365 -14.76 -4.74 6.11
CA LYS A 365 -15.94 -5.46 5.66
C LYS A 365 -15.66 -6.96 5.70
N GLU A 366 -16.62 -7.73 6.15
CA GLU A 366 -16.48 -9.18 6.20
C GLU A 366 -16.52 -9.78 4.80
N GLY A 367 -15.63 -10.75 4.52
CA GLY A 367 -15.62 -11.50 3.27
C GLY A 367 -15.17 -10.71 2.05
N THR A 368 -14.27 -9.72 2.22
CA THR A 368 -13.73 -8.88 1.13
C THR A 368 -13.15 -9.73 0.00
N CYS A 369 -12.27 -10.68 0.32
CA CYS A 369 -11.62 -11.55 -0.67
C CYS A 369 -12.65 -12.40 -1.43
N ASP A 370 -13.58 -13.02 -0.72
CA ASP A 370 -14.60 -13.89 -1.32
C ASP A 370 -15.57 -13.11 -2.20
N ALA A 371 -15.92 -11.88 -1.82
CA ALA A 371 -16.76 -10.99 -2.62
C ALA A 371 -16.06 -10.61 -3.93
N ILE A 372 -14.77 -10.23 -3.89
CA ILE A 372 -14.00 -9.93 -5.08
C ILE A 372 -13.88 -11.15 -5.97
N LEU A 373 -13.49 -12.30 -5.39
CA LEU A 373 -13.33 -13.57 -6.11
C LEU A 373 -14.60 -13.96 -6.85
N ASN A 374 -15.75 -13.91 -6.16
CA ASN A 374 -17.04 -14.24 -6.76
C ASN A 374 -17.36 -13.33 -7.94
N ILE A 375 -17.13 -12.02 -7.82
CA ILE A 375 -17.42 -11.07 -8.90
C ILE A 375 -16.50 -11.32 -10.10
N ILE A 376 -15.18 -11.43 -9.91
CA ILE A 376 -14.25 -11.66 -11.02
C ILE A 376 -14.48 -13.03 -11.71
N LYS A 377 -15.01 -14.00 -10.97
CA LYS A 377 -15.37 -15.32 -11.49
C LYS A 377 -16.65 -15.29 -12.32
N THR A 378 -17.70 -14.61 -11.83
CA THR A 378 -19.06 -14.73 -12.36
C THR A 378 -19.48 -13.57 -13.26
N TYR A 379 -18.87 -12.37 -13.10
CA TYR A 379 -19.29 -11.20 -13.88
C TYR A 379 -19.08 -11.44 -15.38
N PRO A 380 -20.10 -11.12 -16.24
CA PRO A 380 -19.97 -11.28 -17.69
C PRO A 380 -18.92 -10.33 -18.26
N LEU A 381 -17.93 -10.86 -19.00
CA LEU A 381 -16.89 -10.05 -19.64
C LEU A 381 -17.24 -9.61 -21.06
N ASN A 382 -18.27 -10.21 -21.67
CA ASN A 382 -18.73 -9.86 -23.02
C ASN A 382 -19.16 -8.39 -23.06
N ASN A 383 -18.59 -7.60 -23.97
CA ASN A 383 -18.83 -6.18 -24.13
C ASN A 383 -18.51 -5.31 -22.90
N LEU A 384 -17.76 -5.85 -21.90
CA LEU A 384 -17.45 -5.13 -20.66
C LEU A 384 -16.61 -3.87 -20.96
N VAL A 385 -15.74 -3.91 -21.98
CA VAL A 385 -14.89 -2.80 -22.39
C VAL A 385 -15.68 -1.61 -22.97
N GLN A 386 -16.92 -1.82 -23.40
CA GLN A 386 -17.81 -0.75 -23.80
C GLN A 386 -18.45 -0.12 -22.55
N LYS A 387 -18.11 1.12 -22.29
CA LYS A 387 -18.64 1.88 -21.15
C LYS A 387 -19.54 3.01 -21.62
N HIS A 388 -20.65 3.18 -20.93
CA HIS A 388 -21.46 4.38 -21.03
C HIS A 388 -21.12 5.28 -19.83
N PHE A 389 -21.09 6.59 -20.05
CA PHE A 389 -20.95 7.53 -18.95
C PHE A 389 -22.26 7.53 -18.13
N TYR A 390 -22.15 7.45 -16.81
CA TYR A 390 -23.29 7.53 -15.91
C TYR A 390 -23.46 8.98 -15.46
N ASP A 391 -24.55 9.59 -15.86
CA ASP A 391 -24.94 10.94 -15.43
C ASP A 391 -25.71 10.84 -14.11
N LEU A 392 -25.38 11.75 -13.14
CA LEU A 392 -26.03 11.82 -11.83
C LEU A 392 -27.33 12.62 -11.89
#